data_78299020295b806f143a4ea69f3ccbf3
#
_entry.id   78299020295b806f143a4ea69f3ccbf3
#
_cell.length_a   1.000
_cell.length_b   1.000
_cell.length_c   1.000
_cell.angle_alpha   90.00
_cell.angle_beta   90.00
_cell.angle_gamma   90.00
#
_symmetry.space_group_name_H-M   'P 1'
#
loop_
_entity.id
_entity.type
_entity.pdbx_description
1 polymer ?
#
loop_
_entity_poly.entity_id
_entity_poly.type
_entity_poly.pdbx_seq_one_letter_code
_entity_poly.pdbx_strand_id
1 'polypeptide(L)'
;MNTLSRRRFLTLTGAGIVAVAAGGIALAVRQLSGSGNTLTFQAVSGLPAKPLVSYASYVISGKIDTGNGTGTITKYVYAGPPESMTSIPLYTRSVRITGASQQSGVWHITGVVENQGQLQKGEDALLQLQLDSSRGVAQSTFFGSSIQMQLQHFTVS
;
A
#
# COMPACT_ATOMS: atom_id res chain seq x y z
N MET A 1 -30.91 -1.48 -38.82
CA MET A 1 -29.68 -0.70 -38.52
C MET A 1 -30.04 0.32 -37.45
N ASN A 2 -29.77 0.04 -36.19
CA ASN A 2 -30.07 0.92 -35.08
C ASN A 2 -28.85 1.78 -34.78
N THR A 3 -28.95 3.06 -35.14
CA THR A 3 -27.96 4.10 -34.79
C THR A 3 -28.07 4.39 -33.29
N LEU A 4 -27.14 3.87 -32.51
CA LEU A 4 -26.97 4.23 -31.12
C LEU A 4 -26.59 5.70 -31.03
N SER A 5 -27.51 6.50 -30.50
CA SER A 5 -27.40 7.94 -30.31
C SER A 5 -26.19 8.28 -29.44
N ARG A 6 -25.29 9.12 -29.97
CA ARG A 6 -24.10 9.70 -29.29
C ARG A 6 -24.43 10.45 -27.98
N ARG A 7 -25.70 10.66 -27.66
CA ARG A 7 -26.15 11.37 -26.45
C ARG A 7 -26.17 10.54 -25.16
N ARG A 8 -26.07 9.20 -25.25
CA ARG A 8 -26.03 8.34 -24.05
C ARG A 8 -24.62 8.11 -23.49
N PHE A 9 -23.59 8.59 -24.17
CA PHE A 9 -22.20 8.41 -23.75
C PHE A 9 -21.70 9.46 -22.74
N LEU A 10 -22.45 10.54 -22.56
CA LEU A 10 -22.04 11.70 -21.74
C LEU A 10 -22.64 11.76 -20.35
N THR A 11 -23.45 10.80 -19.94
CA THR A 11 -24.05 10.75 -18.59
C THR A 11 -23.39 9.76 -17.63
N LEU A 12 -22.23 9.21 -18.01
CA LEU A 12 -21.41 8.34 -17.14
C LEU A 12 -20.14 9.04 -16.65
N THR A 13 -20.10 10.34 -16.68
CA THR A 13 -18.98 11.17 -16.21
C THR A 13 -19.14 11.53 -14.73
N GLY A 14 -19.11 10.52 -13.87
CA GLY A 14 -19.15 10.71 -12.42
C GLY A 14 -18.31 9.70 -11.63
N ALA A 15 -17.67 8.77 -12.29
CA ALA A 15 -16.76 7.82 -11.65
C ALA A 15 -15.44 7.85 -12.41
N GLY A 16 -14.46 8.54 -11.88
CA GLY A 16 -13.12 8.63 -12.46
C GLY A 16 -12.46 7.27 -12.49
N ILE A 17 -12.43 6.64 -13.66
CA ILE A 17 -11.62 5.45 -13.92
C ILE A 17 -10.24 5.97 -14.30
N VAL A 18 -9.27 5.86 -13.42
CA VAL A 18 -7.86 6.04 -13.78
C VAL A 18 -7.33 4.67 -14.18
N ALA A 19 -7.27 4.43 -15.48
CA ALA A 19 -6.58 3.27 -16.03
C ALA A 19 -5.08 3.57 -16.09
N VAL A 20 -4.30 3.00 -15.20
CA VAL A 20 -2.84 3.00 -15.33
C VAL A 20 -2.46 1.75 -16.11
N ALA A 21 -2.24 1.92 -17.41
CA ALA A 21 -1.73 0.86 -18.27
C ALA A 21 -0.20 0.82 -18.18
N ALA A 22 0.30 -0.08 -17.34
CA ALA A 22 1.67 -0.57 -17.44
C ALA A 22 1.65 -2.07 -17.16
N GLY A 23 1.70 -2.88 -18.21
CA GLY A 23 1.84 -4.34 -18.10
C GLY A 23 0.58 -5.11 -17.72
N GLY A 24 -0.47 -5.04 -18.50
CA GLY A 24 -1.38 -6.18 -18.72
C GLY A 24 -2.44 -6.48 -17.69
N ILE A 25 -2.72 -5.64 -16.67
CA ILE A 25 -3.91 -5.80 -15.83
C ILE A 25 -4.52 -4.43 -15.58
N ALA A 26 -5.64 -4.15 -16.22
CA ALA A 26 -6.44 -2.97 -15.91
C ALA A 26 -7.23 -3.21 -14.60
N LEU A 27 -6.73 -2.68 -13.49
CA LEU A 27 -7.49 -2.62 -12.24
C LEU A 27 -8.41 -1.40 -12.30
N ALA A 28 -9.72 -1.63 -12.38
CA ALA A 28 -10.71 -0.58 -12.22
C ALA A 28 -10.73 -0.13 -10.75
N VAL A 29 -10.12 1.01 -10.48
CA VAL A 29 -10.11 1.62 -9.16
C VAL A 29 -11.43 2.37 -8.97
N ARG A 30 -12.30 1.85 -8.11
CA ARG A 30 -13.52 2.54 -7.69
C ARG A 30 -13.11 3.54 -6.61
N GLN A 31 -13.04 4.83 -6.97
CA GLN A 31 -12.91 5.89 -5.99
C GLN A 31 -14.18 5.92 -5.12
N LEU A 32 -14.03 5.63 -3.84
CA LEU A 32 -15.08 5.83 -2.85
C LEU A 32 -15.16 7.34 -2.58
N SER A 33 -16.10 8.00 -3.23
CA SER A 33 -16.53 9.35 -2.84
C SER A 33 -17.41 9.19 -1.59
N GLY A 34 -16.81 9.17 -0.44
CA GLY A 34 -17.51 9.09 0.85
C GLY A 34 -16.77 9.94 1.86
N SER A 35 -17.50 10.60 2.75
CA SER A 35 -17.04 11.39 3.90
C SER A 35 -15.73 10.83 4.46
N GLY A 36 -14.71 11.69 4.50
CA GLY A 36 -13.33 11.34 4.77
C GLY A 36 -13.13 10.41 5.98
N ASN A 37 -13.00 9.14 5.71
CA ASN A 37 -12.63 8.15 6.70
C ASN A 37 -11.12 8.08 6.78
N THR A 38 -10.60 8.06 7.98
CA THR A 38 -9.18 7.86 8.20
C THR A 38 -8.88 6.39 8.40
N LEU A 39 -8.06 5.82 7.52
CA LEU A 39 -7.49 4.50 7.67
C LEU A 39 -6.16 4.61 8.42
N THR A 40 -6.06 3.96 9.57
CA THR A 40 -4.81 3.85 10.33
C THR A 40 -4.44 2.38 10.48
N PHE A 41 -3.18 2.06 10.24
CA PHE A 41 -2.71 0.67 10.30
C PHE A 41 -1.26 0.56 10.73
N GLN A 42 -0.91 -0.61 11.26
CA GLN A 42 0.45 -1.07 11.46
C GLN A 42 0.55 -2.54 11.09
N ALA A 43 1.54 -2.89 10.31
CA ALA A 43 1.84 -4.26 9.94
C ALA A 43 3.32 -4.57 10.19
N VAL A 44 3.59 -5.78 10.64
CA VAL A 44 4.93 -6.25 10.98
C VAL A 44 5.22 -7.55 10.23
N SER A 45 6.35 -7.58 9.57
CA SER A 45 6.94 -8.80 9.02
C SER A 45 8.22 -9.11 9.76
N GLY A 46 8.32 -10.28 10.26
CA GLY A 46 9.56 -10.80 10.69
C GLY A 46 9.59 -12.22 10.36
N LEU A 47 10.24 -12.63 9.46
CA LEU A 47 10.80 -13.78 9.51
C LEU A 47 11.26 -14.42 8.40
N PRO A 48 12.44 -14.88 8.56
CA PRO A 48 13.10 -15.60 7.53
C PRO A 48 12.41 -16.92 7.28
N ALA A 49 12.05 -17.19 6.07
CA ALA A 49 12.10 -18.53 5.58
C ALA A 49 13.58 -18.95 5.63
N LYS A 50 13.90 -19.94 6.45
CA LYS A 50 15.26 -20.54 6.47
C LYS A 50 15.66 -20.97 5.05
N PRO A 51 16.92 -20.79 4.62
CA PRO A 51 18.07 -20.34 5.39
C PRO A 51 18.53 -18.94 4.95
N LEU A 52 18.11 -17.90 5.63
CA LEU A 52 18.61 -16.57 5.34
C LEU A 52 19.70 -16.18 6.32
N VAL A 53 20.81 -15.69 5.75
CA VAL A 53 22.02 -15.32 6.49
C VAL A 53 21.83 -13.99 7.23
N SER A 54 20.85 -13.20 6.85
CA SER A 54 20.54 -11.92 7.50
C SER A 54 19.08 -11.84 7.87
N TYR A 55 18.87 -11.53 9.14
CA TYR A 55 17.54 -11.28 9.67
C TYR A 55 17.25 -9.79 9.62
N ALA A 56 16.17 -9.43 8.99
CA ALA A 56 15.62 -8.09 9.09
C ALA A 56 14.11 -8.20 9.35
N SER A 57 13.64 -7.35 10.24
CA SER A 57 12.21 -7.17 10.46
C SER A 57 11.74 -5.89 9.80
N TYR A 58 10.59 -5.96 9.16
CA TYR A 58 9.99 -4.85 8.45
C TYR A 58 8.72 -4.43 9.16
N VAL A 59 8.56 -3.14 9.38
CA VAL A 59 7.34 -2.56 9.91
C VAL A 59 6.84 -1.49 8.94
N ILE A 60 5.56 -1.51 8.67
CA ILE A 60 4.88 -0.45 7.93
C ILE A 60 3.78 0.11 8.82
N SER A 61 3.77 1.41 8.99
CA SER A 61 2.67 2.12 9.62
C SER A 61 2.19 3.25 8.75
N GLY A 62 0.89 3.52 8.78
CA GLY A 62 0.34 4.58 7.96
C GLY A 62 -0.96 5.16 8.51
N LYS A 63 -1.20 6.39 8.10
CA LYS A 63 -2.46 7.10 8.29
C LYS A 63 -2.86 7.72 6.97
N ILE A 64 -4.02 7.34 6.46
CA ILE A 64 -4.51 7.66 5.12
C ILE A 64 -5.90 8.25 5.22
N ASP A 65 -6.11 9.40 4.61
CA ASP A 65 -7.44 9.90 4.30
C ASP A 65 -7.94 9.16 3.06
N THR A 66 -8.92 8.30 3.26
CA THR A 66 -9.45 7.47 2.17
C THR A 66 -10.37 8.24 1.22
N GLY A 67 -10.88 9.40 1.65
CA GLY A 67 -11.74 10.25 0.82
C GLY A 67 -10.98 10.93 -0.30
N ASN A 68 -9.77 11.39 -0.04
CA ASN A 68 -8.91 12.07 -1.03
C ASN A 68 -7.66 11.27 -1.42
N GLY A 69 -7.46 10.07 -0.84
CA GLY A 69 -6.32 9.21 -1.16
C GLY A 69 -4.97 9.78 -0.73
N THR A 70 -4.96 10.68 0.25
CA THR A 70 -3.75 11.32 0.76
C THR A 70 -3.36 10.78 2.12
N GLY A 71 -2.12 10.97 2.50
CA GLY A 71 -1.63 10.55 3.80
C GLY A 71 -0.15 10.21 3.78
N THR A 72 0.30 9.62 4.85
CA THR A 72 1.70 9.23 5.03
C THR A 72 1.81 7.78 5.45
N ILE A 73 2.82 7.12 4.90
CA ILE A 73 3.25 5.79 5.31
C ILE A 73 4.71 5.89 5.68
N THR A 74 5.09 5.20 6.75
CA THR A 74 6.48 5.04 7.14
C THR A 74 6.84 3.57 7.11
N LYS A 75 7.91 3.24 6.41
CA LYS A 75 8.54 1.92 6.41
C LYS A 75 9.72 1.98 7.38
N TYR A 76 9.82 0.98 8.24
CA TYR A 76 10.94 0.81 9.17
C TYR A 76 11.61 -0.52 8.90
N VAL A 77 12.92 -0.54 8.96
CA VAL A 77 13.71 -1.76 8.87
C VAL A 77 14.54 -1.90 10.13
N TYR A 78 14.43 -3.03 10.78
CA TYR A 78 15.16 -3.37 12.01
C TYR A 78 16.08 -4.55 11.76
N ALA A 79 17.19 -4.60 12.50
CA ALA A 79 18.00 -5.80 12.56
C ALA A 79 17.35 -6.85 13.48
N GLY A 80 17.45 -8.11 13.09
CA GLY A 80 16.97 -9.22 13.89
C GLY A 80 15.50 -9.56 13.71
N PRO A 81 15.02 -10.58 14.43
CA PRO A 81 13.64 -11.00 14.39
C PRO A 81 12.73 -10.01 15.15
N PRO A 82 11.40 -10.06 14.91
CA PRO A 82 10.46 -9.12 15.51
C PRO A 82 10.51 -9.06 17.04
N GLU A 83 10.75 -10.19 17.68
CA GLU A 83 10.79 -10.31 19.13
C GLU A 83 12.01 -9.60 19.74
N SER A 84 13.05 -9.40 18.93
CA SER A 84 14.28 -8.72 19.35
C SER A 84 14.46 -7.35 18.71
N MET A 85 13.41 -6.80 18.07
CA MET A 85 13.48 -5.46 17.50
C MET A 85 13.87 -4.45 18.58
N THR A 86 14.99 -3.76 18.34
CA THR A 86 15.40 -2.64 19.17
C THR A 86 14.47 -1.46 18.91
N SER A 87 14.45 -0.50 19.83
CA SER A 87 13.69 0.74 19.65
C SER A 87 14.18 1.61 18.49
N ILE A 88 15.38 1.31 17.97
CA ILE A 88 16.03 2.09 16.92
C ILE A 88 16.05 1.28 15.62
N PRO A 89 15.36 1.72 14.58
CA PRO A 89 15.44 1.08 13.27
C PRO A 89 16.81 1.31 12.63
N LEU A 90 17.24 0.38 11.79
CA LEU A 90 18.43 0.56 10.94
C LEU A 90 18.25 1.76 10.01
N TYR A 91 17.07 1.89 9.45
CA TYR A 91 16.65 3.07 8.69
C TYR A 91 15.14 3.14 8.56
N THR A 92 14.66 4.31 8.18
CA THR A 92 13.25 4.58 7.90
C THR A 92 13.08 5.17 6.51
N ARG A 93 11.88 4.99 5.94
CA ARG A 93 11.50 5.64 4.68
C ARG A 93 10.11 6.23 4.81
N SER A 94 10.00 7.50 4.51
CA SER A 94 8.70 8.16 4.33
C SER A 94 8.20 7.89 2.92
N VAL A 95 6.94 7.53 2.82
CA VAL A 95 6.28 7.23 1.56
C VAL A 95 5.09 8.16 1.40
N ARG A 96 5.09 8.93 0.34
CA ARG A 96 3.94 9.74 -0.07
C ARG A 96 2.97 8.85 -0.84
N ILE A 97 1.71 8.86 -0.44
CA ILE A 97 0.67 8.06 -1.07
C ILE A 97 0.31 8.64 -2.43
N THR A 98 0.16 7.79 -3.42
CA THR A 98 -0.25 8.14 -4.79
C THR A 98 -1.60 7.57 -5.15
N GLY A 99 -2.09 6.60 -4.37
CA GLY A 99 -3.41 6.03 -4.54
C GLY A 99 -3.80 5.13 -3.38
N ALA A 100 -5.08 5.13 -3.07
CA ALA A 100 -5.69 4.20 -2.12
C ALA A 100 -7.08 3.82 -2.62
N SER A 101 -7.39 2.54 -2.63
CA SER A 101 -8.69 2.02 -3.05
C SER A 101 -9.03 0.76 -2.28
N GLN A 102 -10.32 0.46 -2.18
CA GLN A 102 -10.79 -0.76 -1.57
C GLN A 102 -11.51 -1.62 -2.61
N GLN A 103 -11.14 -2.88 -2.68
CA GLN A 103 -11.80 -3.87 -3.53
C GLN A 103 -12.04 -5.14 -2.73
N SER A 104 -13.29 -5.59 -2.68
CA SER A 104 -13.69 -6.82 -1.97
C SER A 104 -13.19 -6.89 -0.51
N GLY A 105 -13.17 -5.75 0.19
CA GLY A 105 -12.72 -5.68 1.57
C GLY A 105 -11.21 -5.52 1.77
N VAL A 106 -10.42 -5.65 0.70
CA VAL A 106 -8.97 -5.46 0.72
C VAL A 106 -8.63 -4.05 0.28
N TRP A 107 -7.79 -3.36 1.05
CA TRP A 107 -7.24 -2.07 0.68
C TRP A 107 -5.99 -2.23 -0.18
N HIS A 108 -5.96 -1.54 -1.31
CA HIS A 108 -4.82 -1.45 -2.22
C HIS A 108 -4.27 -0.03 -2.15
N ILE A 109 -3.03 0.09 -1.73
CA ILE A 109 -2.38 1.37 -1.49
C ILE A 109 -1.09 1.42 -2.31
N THR A 110 -0.89 2.50 -3.02
CA THR A 110 0.33 2.78 -3.76
C THR A 110 0.99 4.04 -3.26
N GLY A 111 2.30 4.10 -3.33
CA GLY A 111 3.04 5.27 -2.91
C GLY A 111 4.45 5.33 -3.50
N VAL A 112 5.09 6.45 -3.29
CA VAL A 112 6.46 6.73 -3.74
C VAL A 112 7.31 7.15 -2.55
N VAL A 113 8.48 6.54 -2.40
CA VAL A 113 9.46 6.94 -1.37
C VAL A 113 9.91 8.37 -1.65
N GLU A 114 9.83 9.24 -0.63
CA GLU A 114 10.09 10.67 -0.81
C GLU A 114 11.57 10.96 -1.06
N ASN A 115 12.47 10.33 -0.31
CA ASN A 115 13.91 10.55 -0.40
C ASN A 115 14.59 9.46 -1.24
N GLN A 116 14.32 9.42 -2.54
CA GLN A 116 14.85 8.39 -3.44
C GLN A 116 16.37 8.35 -3.53
N GLY A 117 17.05 9.48 -3.30
CA GLY A 117 18.51 9.54 -3.26
C GLY A 117 19.16 8.78 -2.08
N GLN A 118 18.36 8.36 -1.11
CA GLN A 118 18.80 7.57 0.05
C GLN A 118 18.49 6.08 -0.07
N LEU A 119 17.88 5.66 -1.19
CA LEU A 119 17.56 4.27 -1.40
C LEU A 119 18.83 3.42 -1.46
N GLN A 120 18.77 2.27 -0.84
CA GLN A 120 19.84 1.27 -0.93
C GLN A 120 19.74 0.53 -2.26
N LYS A 121 20.84 -0.12 -2.65
CA LYS A 121 20.85 -0.93 -3.88
C LYS A 121 19.78 -2.02 -3.82
N GLY A 122 18.85 -1.98 -4.79
CA GLY A 122 17.75 -2.92 -4.89
C GLY A 122 16.52 -2.55 -4.06
N GLU A 123 16.54 -1.44 -3.32
CA GLU A 123 15.37 -0.97 -2.60
C GLU A 123 14.33 -0.35 -3.54
N ASP A 124 13.06 -0.66 -3.33
CA ASP A 124 11.98 -0.18 -4.17
C ASP A 124 11.67 1.29 -3.92
N ALA A 125 11.68 2.10 -4.98
CA ALA A 125 11.20 3.48 -4.94
C ALA A 125 9.66 3.57 -4.87
N LEU A 126 8.98 2.50 -5.30
CA LEU A 126 7.53 2.40 -5.30
C LEU A 126 7.07 1.45 -4.20
N LEU A 127 6.01 1.85 -3.49
CA LEU A 127 5.31 1.00 -2.53
C LEU A 127 4.05 0.44 -3.21
N GLN A 128 3.88 -0.87 -3.11
CA GLN A 128 2.60 -1.54 -3.32
C GLN A 128 2.24 -2.25 -2.02
N LEU A 129 1.10 -1.89 -1.45
CA LEU A 129 0.65 -2.40 -0.17
C LEU A 129 -0.80 -2.87 -0.29
N GLN A 130 -1.07 -4.07 0.20
CA GLN A 130 -2.41 -4.61 0.34
C GLN A 130 -2.68 -4.86 1.82
N LEU A 131 -3.87 -4.47 2.30
CA LEU A 131 -4.30 -4.68 3.68
C LEU A 131 -5.62 -5.46 3.66
N ASP A 132 -5.61 -6.65 4.20
CA ASP A 132 -6.78 -7.49 4.39
C ASP A 132 -7.07 -7.59 5.89
N SER A 133 -7.96 -6.73 6.37
CA SER A 133 -8.33 -6.69 7.78
C SER A 133 -9.12 -7.91 8.23
N SER A 134 -9.84 -8.55 7.30
CA SER A 134 -10.63 -9.75 7.62
C SER A 134 -9.75 -10.95 7.95
N ARG A 135 -8.57 -11.00 7.33
CA ARG A 135 -7.57 -12.06 7.54
C ARG A 135 -6.46 -11.65 8.51
N GLY A 136 -6.41 -10.38 8.90
CA GLY A 136 -5.34 -9.85 9.76
C GLY A 136 -3.97 -9.83 9.08
N VAL A 137 -3.93 -9.72 7.75
CA VAL A 137 -2.70 -9.77 6.98
C VAL A 137 -2.50 -8.53 6.11
N ALA A 138 -1.26 -8.20 5.88
CA ALA A 138 -0.83 -7.23 4.89
C ALA A 138 0.19 -7.86 3.96
N GLN A 139 0.32 -7.31 2.76
CA GLN A 139 1.34 -7.69 1.80
C GLN A 139 1.98 -6.43 1.22
N SER A 140 3.28 -6.35 1.26
CA SER A 140 4.01 -5.17 0.81
C SER A 140 5.26 -5.52 0.03
N THR A 141 5.66 -4.63 -0.88
CA THR A 141 6.92 -4.74 -1.61
C THR A 141 8.09 -4.21 -0.79
N PHE A 142 9.15 -5.01 -0.72
CA PHE A 142 10.46 -4.65 -0.18
C PHE A 142 11.55 -5.32 -1.01
N PHE A 143 12.52 -4.55 -1.48
CA PHE A 143 13.67 -5.04 -2.25
C PHE A 143 13.27 -5.94 -3.43
N GLY A 144 12.27 -5.49 -4.20
CA GLY A 144 11.77 -6.24 -5.35
C GLY A 144 10.95 -7.49 -5.02
N SER A 145 10.72 -7.76 -3.74
CA SER A 145 9.98 -8.93 -3.28
C SER A 145 8.70 -8.53 -2.56
N SER A 146 7.66 -9.34 -2.70
CA SER A 146 6.43 -9.18 -1.94
C SER A 146 6.55 -9.93 -0.62
N ILE A 147 6.36 -9.22 0.48
CA ILE A 147 6.49 -9.75 1.84
C ILE A 147 5.13 -9.77 2.50
N GLN A 148 4.76 -10.92 3.04
CA GLN A 148 3.56 -11.04 3.87
C GLN A 148 3.86 -10.56 5.28
N MET A 149 2.92 -9.78 5.85
CA MET A 149 3.02 -9.14 7.16
C MET A 149 1.77 -9.43 7.97
N GLN A 150 1.88 -9.35 9.28
CA GLN A 150 0.74 -9.41 10.19
C GLN A 150 0.26 -7.99 10.51
N LEU A 151 -1.03 -7.76 10.36
CA LEU A 151 -1.68 -6.53 10.83
C LEU A 151 -1.79 -6.58 12.35
N GLN A 152 -1.08 -5.68 13.03
CA GLN A 152 -1.15 -5.53 14.48
C GLN A 152 -2.18 -4.49 14.90
N HIS A 153 -2.38 -3.50 14.04
CA HIS A 153 -3.36 -2.45 14.24
C HIS A 153 -4.03 -2.13 12.91
N PHE A 154 -5.35 -1.97 12.94
CA PHE A 154 -6.14 -1.56 11.78
C PHE A 154 -7.43 -0.89 12.24
N THR A 155 -7.64 0.35 11.88
CA THR A 155 -8.88 1.10 12.17
C THR A 155 -9.28 1.94 10.97
N VAL A 156 -10.59 2.05 10.78
CA VAL A 156 -11.21 3.00 9.84
C VAL A 156 -12.19 3.82 10.66
N SER A 157 -11.98 5.12 10.71
CA SER A 157 -12.77 6.06 11.52
C SER A 157 -13.28 7.24 10.67
#